data_a6df05d9d45852d019fc6ace4d435f3a
#
_entry.id   a6df05d9d45852d019fc6ace4d435f3a
#
_cell.length_a   1.000
_cell.length_b   1.000
_cell.length_c   1.000
_cell.angle_alpha   90.00
_cell.angle_beta   90.00
_cell.angle_gamma   90.00
#
_symmetry.space_group_name_H-M   'P 1'
#
loop_
_entity.id
_entity.type
_entity.pdbx_description
1 polymer ?
#
loop_
_entity_poly.entity_id
_entity_poly.type
_entity_poly.pdbx_seq_one_letter_code
_entity_poly.pdbx_strand_id
1 'polypeptide(L)'
;MINRSAGFDFENIYTEMVGKYNNATFVEVGCFEGGSTVYMAELIKKSGKNIKFYAVDLFENYRPTNGQVSPSYKKFKQNTLRFAKYITVLKMDSVVASRQFADKSIDFVFLDADHTYKKVKRDIECWMPKVKDSGTLAGHDYTESSFFPGVYFPGVSRAVKGAGFDFNVDKSSWIKK
;
A
#
# COMPACT_ATOMS: atom_id res chain seq x y z
N MET A 1 -22.74 -3.32 -0.02
CA MET A 1 -21.48 -4.03 0.34
C MET A 1 -20.45 -3.62 -0.68
N ILE A 2 -19.26 -3.15 -0.25
CA ILE A 2 -18.16 -2.87 -1.18
C ILE A 2 -17.61 -4.21 -1.60
N ASN A 3 -17.55 -4.44 -2.90
CA ASN A 3 -16.90 -5.61 -3.46
C ASN A 3 -15.42 -5.49 -3.10
N ARG A 4 -14.95 -6.25 -2.10
CA ARG A 4 -13.53 -6.33 -1.76
C ARG A 4 -12.87 -6.97 -2.97
N SER A 5 -11.95 -6.25 -3.61
CA SER A 5 -11.22 -6.75 -4.78
C SER A 5 -10.59 -8.11 -4.46
N ALA A 6 -10.65 -9.04 -5.39
CA ALA A 6 -9.89 -10.29 -5.31
C ALA A 6 -8.41 -9.89 -5.10
N GLY A 7 -7.78 -10.42 -4.04
CA GLY A 7 -6.39 -10.09 -3.68
C GLY A 7 -6.23 -9.23 -2.43
N PHE A 8 -7.30 -8.69 -1.83
CA PHE A 8 -7.19 -7.99 -0.54
C PHE A 8 -7.23 -9.02 0.60
N ASP A 9 -6.07 -9.41 1.12
CA ASP A 9 -5.92 -10.40 2.19
C ASP A 9 -5.07 -9.92 3.39
N PHE A 10 -4.76 -8.61 3.42
CA PHE A 10 -3.92 -7.96 4.43
C PHE A 10 -4.69 -7.12 5.45
N GLU A 11 -5.97 -7.45 5.71
CA GLU A 11 -6.80 -6.79 6.73
C GLU A 11 -6.16 -6.81 8.12
N ASN A 12 -5.46 -7.89 8.45
CA ASN A 12 -4.78 -8.04 9.74
C ASN A 12 -3.73 -6.96 9.95
N ILE A 13 -2.90 -6.68 8.93
CA ILE A 13 -1.86 -5.66 8.96
C ILE A 13 -2.47 -4.28 9.20
N TYR A 14 -3.51 -3.93 8.45
CA TYR A 14 -4.16 -2.63 8.59
C TYR A 14 -4.82 -2.47 9.97
N THR A 15 -5.46 -3.52 10.46
CA THR A 15 -6.09 -3.54 11.80
C THR A 15 -5.03 -3.39 12.89
N GLU A 16 -3.91 -4.10 12.79
CA GLU A 16 -2.79 -3.99 13.72
C GLU A 16 -2.20 -2.58 13.72
N MET A 17 -1.93 -1.99 12.54
CA MET A 17 -1.36 -0.65 12.45
C MET A 17 -2.27 0.42 13.03
N VAL A 18 -3.57 0.37 12.76
CA VAL A 18 -4.53 1.28 13.40
C VAL A 18 -4.60 1.02 14.91
N GLY A 19 -4.45 -0.21 15.37
CA GLY A 19 -4.36 -0.55 16.79
C GLY A 19 -3.12 0.06 17.47
N LYS A 20 -1.96 -0.08 16.83
CA LYS A 20 -0.63 0.29 17.34
C LYS A 20 -0.43 1.80 17.46
N TYR A 21 -0.86 2.56 16.46
CA TYR A 21 -0.54 3.99 16.37
C TYR A 21 -1.69 4.90 16.80
N ASN A 22 -1.32 6.10 17.26
CA ASN A 22 -2.22 7.22 17.54
C ASN A 22 -1.49 8.53 17.18
N ASN A 23 -2.18 9.54 16.67
CA ASN A 23 -1.56 10.77 16.12
C ASN A 23 -0.48 10.43 15.07
N ALA A 24 -0.87 9.70 14.03
CA ALA A 24 0.05 9.08 13.09
C ALA A 24 -0.17 9.53 11.65
N THR A 25 0.84 9.27 10.81
CA THR A 25 0.78 9.45 9.36
C THR A 25 0.91 8.08 8.68
N PHE A 26 -0.08 7.71 7.89
CA PHE A 26 -0.14 6.47 7.11
C PHE A 26 -0.15 6.76 5.62
N VAL A 27 0.52 5.92 4.85
CA VAL A 27 0.57 6.02 3.39
C VAL A 27 0.32 4.65 2.76
N GLU A 28 -0.62 4.58 1.83
CA GLU A 28 -0.85 3.46 0.93
C GLU A 28 -0.38 3.85 -0.47
N VAL A 29 0.49 3.06 -1.07
CA VAL A 29 1.03 3.25 -2.41
C VAL A 29 0.52 2.13 -3.32
N GLY A 30 -0.30 2.50 -4.29
CA GLY A 30 -1.10 1.57 -5.08
C GLY A 30 -2.48 1.37 -4.43
N CYS A 31 -3.48 2.05 -4.97
CA CYS A 31 -4.81 2.08 -4.38
C CYS A 31 -5.87 1.43 -5.26
N PHE A 32 -5.52 1.19 -6.54
CA PHE A 32 -6.43 0.63 -7.53
C PHE A 32 -7.81 1.32 -7.51
N GLU A 33 -8.88 0.57 -7.31
CA GLU A 33 -10.25 1.10 -7.19
C GLU A 33 -10.64 1.47 -5.74
N GLY A 34 -9.71 1.42 -4.79
CA GLY A 34 -9.88 1.90 -3.42
C GLY A 34 -10.48 0.89 -2.43
N GLY A 35 -10.41 -0.41 -2.71
CA GLY A 35 -10.94 -1.43 -1.79
C GLY A 35 -10.23 -1.43 -0.44
N SER A 36 -8.91 -1.56 -0.44
CA SER A 36 -8.04 -1.49 0.74
C SER A 36 -8.06 -0.10 1.39
N THR A 37 -8.04 0.95 0.56
CA THR A 37 -8.13 2.35 1.00
C THR A 37 -9.39 2.61 1.83
N VAL A 38 -10.54 2.10 1.38
CA VAL A 38 -11.81 2.20 2.12
C VAL A 38 -11.74 1.43 3.43
N TYR A 39 -11.17 0.24 3.44
CA TYR A 39 -11.01 -0.54 4.66
C TYR A 39 -10.16 0.19 5.70
N MET A 40 -9.00 0.74 5.30
CA MET A 40 -8.17 1.56 6.18
C MET A 40 -8.93 2.77 6.72
N ALA A 41 -9.62 3.51 5.85
CA ALA A 41 -10.40 4.69 6.26
C ALA A 41 -11.56 4.33 7.20
N GLU A 42 -12.18 3.17 7.04
CA GLU A 42 -13.20 2.64 7.94
C GLU A 42 -12.62 2.32 9.33
N LEU A 43 -11.45 1.67 9.39
CA LEU A 43 -10.75 1.41 10.65
C LEU A 43 -10.39 2.71 11.37
N ILE A 44 -9.83 3.70 10.65
CA ILE A 44 -9.49 5.01 11.21
C ILE A 44 -10.75 5.69 11.79
N LYS A 45 -11.83 5.70 11.02
CA LYS A 45 -13.12 6.26 11.50
C LYS A 45 -13.60 5.56 12.76
N LYS A 46 -13.57 4.22 12.80
CA LYS A 46 -14.05 3.43 13.95
C LYS A 46 -13.17 3.62 15.20
N SER A 47 -11.87 3.77 15.01
CA SER A 47 -10.93 3.94 16.11
C SER A 47 -11.04 5.30 16.81
N GLY A 48 -11.56 6.32 16.13
CA GLY A 48 -11.57 7.71 16.61
C GLY A 48 -10.19 8.35 16.72
N LYS A 49 -9.15 7.68 16.24
CA LYS A 49 -7.76 8.14 16.34
C LYS A 49 -7.44 9.24 15.32
N ASN A 50 -6.48 10.10 15.66
CA ASN A 50 -6.00 11.15 14.77
C ASN A 50 -4.92 10.58 13.82
N ILE A 51 -5.34 9.88 12.77
CA ILE A 51 -4.46 9.30 11.76
C ILE A 51 -4.67 10.05 10.44
N LYS A 52 -3.60 10.68 9.93
CA LYS A 52 -3.56 11.27 8.59
C LYS A 52 -3.27 10.14 7.60
N PHE A 53 -4.19 9.86 6.71
CA PHE A 53 -4.03 8.77 5.74
C PHE A 53 -3.96 9.30 4.31
N TYR A 54 -2.88 8.94 3.63
CA TYR A 54 -2.58 9.32 2.25
C TYR A 54 -2.70 8.11 1.34
N ALA A 55 -3.44 8.27 0.25
CA ALA A 55 -3.61 7.29 -0.82
C ALA A 55 -2.89 7.77 -2.07
N VAL A 56 -1.82 7.08 -2.45
CA VAL A 56 -0.92 7.44 -3.56
C VAL A 56 -1.14 6.48 -4.72
N ASP A 57 -1.53 6.99 -5.88
CA ASP A 57 -1.66 6.21 -7.11
C ASP A 57 -1.59 7.14 -8.34
N LEU A 58 -1.05 6.66 -9.44
CA LEU A 58 -1.08 7.35 -10.72
C LEU A 58 -2.49 7.43 -11.31
N PHE A 59 -3.29 6.39 -11.07
CA PHE A 59 -4.61 6.19 -11.71
C PHE A 59 -4.57 6.37 -13.23
N GLU A 60 -3.42 6.10 -13.83
CA GLU A 60 -3.28 6.10 -15.28
C GLU A 60 -3.70 4.76 -15.87
N ASN A 61 -4.15 4.78 -17.11
CA ASN A 61 -4.54 3.59 -17.84
C ASN A 61 -3.33 2.68 -18.06
N TYR A 62 -2.98 1.92 -17.03
CA TYR A 62 -2.09 0.77 -17.21
C TYR A 62 -2.83 -0.22 -18.11
N ARG A 63 -2.28 -0.52 -19.28
CA ARG A 63 -2.80 -1.58 -20.16
C ARG A 63 -2.05 -2.87 -19.81
N PRO A 64 -2.60 -3.71 -18.95
CA PRO A 64 -1.97 -4.99 -18.67
C PRO A 64 -2.03 -5.86 -19.93
N THR A 65 -0.95 -6.55 -20.21
CA THR A 65 -0.85 -7.51 -21.32
C THR A 65 -1.70 -8.77 -21.12
N ASN A 66 -2.33 -8.92 -19.96
CA ASN A 66 -3.03 -10.14 -19.51
C ASN A 66 -4.53 -9.95 -19.20
N GLY A 67 -5.16 -8.90 -19.72
CA GLY A 67 -6.61 -8.68 -19.57
C GLY A 67 -7.06 -8.10 -18.23
N GLN A 68 -6.14 -7.70 -17.34
CA GLN A 68 -6.49 -7.02 -16.09
C GLN A 68 -7.11 -5.64 -16.37
N VAL A 69 -8.03 -5.21 -15.52
CA VAL A 69 -8.70 -3.91 -15.63
C VAL A 69 -7.76 -2.80 -15.13
N SER A 70 -7.56 -1.76 -15.91
CA SER A 70 -6.81 -0.57 -15.47
C SER A 70 -7.53 0.12 -14.33
N PRO A 71 -6.81 0.60 -13.28
CA PRO A 71 -7.41 1.37 -12.21
C PRO A 71 -8.04 2.64 -12.77
N SER A 72 -9.25 2.93 -12.37
CA SER A 72 -9.98 4.13 -12.79
C SER A 72 -10.10 5.11 -11.63
N TYR A 73 -9.50 6.29 -11.77
CA TYR A 73 -9.65 7.37 -10.77
C TYR A 73 -11.12 7.72 -10.50
N LYS A 74 -11.97 7.65 -11.53
CA LYS A 74 -13.42 7.86 -11.36
C LYS A 74 -14.01 6.80 -10.43
N LYS A 75 -13.65 5.55 -10.62
CA LYS A 75 -14.14 4.43 -9.79
C LYS A 75 -13.61 4.53 -8.36
N PHE A 76 -12.31 4.81 -8.20
CA PHE A 76 -11.71 5.08 -6.89
C PHE A 76 -12.48 6.17 -6.14
N LYS A 77 -12.73 7.33 -6.76
CA LYS A 77 -13.49 8.43 -6.14
C LYS A 77 -14.90 8.02 -5.74
N GLN A 78 -15.59 7.24 -6.58
CA GLN A 78 -16.93 6.74 -6.26
C GLN A 78 -16.90 5.82 -5.03
N ASN A 79 -15.95 4.89 -4.99
CA ASN A 79 -15.84 3.91 -3.92
C ASN A 79 -15.44 4.57 -2.59
N THR A 80 -14.55 5.56 -2.61
CA THR A 80 -14.00 6.22 -1.41
C THR A 80 -14.85 7.40 -0.91
N LEU A 81 -15.85 7.84 -1.67
CA LEU A 81 -16.61 9.08 -1.41
C LEU A 81 -17.09 9.22 0.04
N ARG A 82 -17.66 8.16 0.61
CA ARG A 82 -18.20 8.16 1.99
C ARG A 82 -17.13 8.30 3.07
N PHE A 83 -15.86 8.14 2.72
CA PHE A 83 -14.71 8.26 3.62
C PHE A 83 -13.76 9.40 3.20
N ALA A 84 -14.16 10.27 2.27
CA ALA A 84 -13.29 11.30 1.70
C ALA A 84 -12.62 12.19 2.77
N LYS A 85 -13.28 12.44 3.90
CA LYS A 85 -12.69 13.23 4.98
C LYS A 85 -11.52 12.56 5.72
N TYR A 86 -11.35 11.25 5.55
CA TYR A 86 -10.28 10.46 6.18
C TYR A 86 -9.12 10.16 5.22
N ILE A 87 -9.24 10.53 3.93
CA ILE A 87 -8.31 10.14 2.88
C ILE A 87 -7.80 11.39 2.18
N THR A 88 -6.50 11.58 2.16
CA THR A 88 -5.84 12.57 1.30
C THR A 88 -5.31 11.85 0.07
N VAL A 89 -5.83 12.16 -1.11
CA VAL A 89 -5.43 11.51 -2.36
C VAL A 89 -4.28 12.25 -3.01
N LEU A 90 -3.19 11.55 -3.28
CA LEU A 90 -2.05 12.03 -4.05
C LEU A 90 -2.03 11.32 -5.42
N LYS A 91 -2.70 11.93 -6.41
CA LYS A 91 -2.72 11.40 -7.79
C LYS A 91 -1.41 11.74 -8.49
N MET A 92 -0.37 10.95 -8.25
CA MET A 92 0.96 11.17 -8.83
C MET A 92 1.83 9.91 -8.75
N ASP A 93 3.00 9.95 -9.40
CA ASP A 93 4.01 8.89 -9.32
C ASP A 93 4.49 8.71 -7.86
N SER A 94 4.73 7.46 -7.49
CA SER A 94 5.15 7.07 -6.14
C SER A 94 6.41 7.83 -5.64
N VAL A 95 7.43 7.97 -6.50
CA VAL A 95 8.66 8.69 -6.15
C VAL A 95 8.40 10.19 -5.97
N VAL A 96 7.53 10.77 -6.81
CA VAL A 96 7.16 12.20 -6.67
C VAL A 96 6.39 12.41 -5.37
N ALA A 97 5.48 11.49 -5.03
CA ALA A 97 4.73 11.54 -3.80
C ALA A 97 5.63 11.43 -2.56
N SER A 98 6.62 10.52 -2.57
CA SER A 98 7.52 10.34 -1.43
C SER A 98 8.30 11.62 -1.07
N ARG A 99 8.61 12.47 -2.06
CA ARG A 99 9.30 13.75 -1.86
C ARG A 99 8.48 14.80 -1.09
N GLN A 100 7.17 14.59 -0.93
CA GLN A 100 6.31 15.47 -0.14
C GLN A 100 6.42 15.21 1.36
N PHE A 101 7.12 14.16 1.76
CA PHE A 101 7.30 13.76 3.14
C PHE A 101 8.76 13.97 3.57
N ALA A 102 8.94 14.52 4.75
CA ALA A 102 10.27 14.59 5.37
C ALA A 102 10.75 13.18 5.74
N ASP A 103 12.06 13.00 5.83
CA ASP A 103 12.62 11.74 6.32
C ASP A 103 12.15 11.48 7.76
N LYS A 104 11.91 10.21 8.10
CA LYS A 104 11.45 9.76 9.42
C LYS A 104 10.18 10.48 9.92
N SER A 105 9.22 10.76 9.01
CA SER A 105 7.97 11.44 9.34
C SER A 105 6.72 10.56 9.30
N ILE A 106 6.82 9.37 8.69
CA ILE A 106 5.68 8.47 8.46
C ILE A 106 5.72 7.31 9.46
N ASP A 107 4.58 6.97 10.02
CA ASP A 107 4.44 5.87 10.97
C ASP A 107 4.18 4.52 10.27
N PHE A 108 3.46 4.53 9.15
CA PHE A 108 3.17 3.34 8.38
C PHE A 108 3.15 3.62 6.88
N VAL A 109 3.89 2.82 6.11
CA VAL A 109 3.83 2.79 4.64
C VAL A 109 3.49 1.38 4.19
N PHE A 110 2.53 1.26 3.27
CA PHE A 110 2.16 0.01 2.61
C PHE A 110 2.36 0.14 1.09
N LEU A 111 3.17 -0.75 0.51
CA LEU A 111 3.53 -0.74 -0.92
C LEU A 111 2.80 -1.86 -1.66
N ASP A 112 1.88 -1.49 -2.56
CA ASP A 112 1.06 -2.41 -3.36
C ASP A 112 0.75 -1.83 -4.76
N ALA A 113 1.78 -1.29 -5.45
CA ALA A 113 1.58 -0.58 -6.72
C ALA A 113 1.96 -1.44 -7.93
N ASP A 114 3.23 -1.47 -8.30
CA ASP A 114 3.75 -2.23 -9.44
C ASP A 114 4.49 -3.47 -8.93
N HIS A 115 4.44 -4.56 -9.67
CA HIS A 115 5.01 -5.84 -9.25
C HIS A 115 6.34 -6.16 -9.95
N THR A 116 6.84 -5.24 -10.79
CA THR A 116 8.14 -5.43 -11.44
C THR A 116 9.29 -5.12 -10.47
N TYR A 117 10.36 -5.91 -10.54
CA TYR A 117 11.53 -5.74 -9.68
C TYR A 117 12.04 -4.29 -9.59
N LYS A 118 12.16 -3.61 -10.75
CA LYS A 118 12.69 -2.24 -10.80
C LYS A 118 11.80 -1.25 -10.05
N LYS A 119 10.49 -1.39 -10.20
CA LYS A 119 9.53 -0.47 -9.58
C LYS A 119 9.38 -0.71 -8.08
N VAL A 120 9.26 -1.96 -7.66
CA VAL A 120 9.21 -2.32 -6.22
C VAL A 120 10.50 -1.89 -5.53
N LYS A 121 11.68 -2.17 -6.11
CA LYS A 121 12.96 -1.72 -5.56
C LYS A 121 12.99 -0.20 -5.40
N ARG A 122 12.60 0.55 -6.43
CA ARG A 122 12.53 2.00 -6.41
C ARG A 122 11.58 2.52 -5.32
N ASP A 123 10.41 1.89 -5.18
CA ASP A 123 9.43 2.29 -4.16
C ASP A 123 9.98 2.02 -2.75
N ILE A 124 10.60 0.88 -2.49
CA ILE A 124 11.28 0.61 -1.22
C ILE A 124 12.36 1.67 -0.94
N GLU A 125 13.22 1.97 -1.91
CA GLU A 125 14.33 2.93 -1.77
C GLU A 125 13.85 4.35 -1.48
N CYS A 126 12.73 4.78 -2.04
CA CYS A 126 12.24 6.15 -1.82
C CYS A 126 11.33 6.28 -0.59
N TRP A 127 10.62 5.23 -0.18
CA TRP A 127 9.71 5.30 0.97
C TRP A 127 10.38 4.90 2.29
N MET A 128 11.33 3.96 2.28
CA MET A 128 12.02 3.50 3.49
C MET A 128 12.64 4.66 4.30
N PRO A 129 13.33 5.66 3.71
CA PRO A 129 13.86 6.79 4.47
C PRO A 129 12.79 7.66 5.10
N LYS A 130 11.54 7.63 4.59
CA LYS A 130 10.43 8.42 5.09
C LYS A 130 9.78 7.83 6.34
N VAL A 131 9.97 6.52 6.55
CA VAL A 131 9.44 5.81 7.71
C VAL A 131 10.26 6.14 8.96
N LYS A 132 9.59 6.42 10.08
CA LYS A 132 10.22 6.62 11.39
C LYS A 132 10.98 5.36 11.82
N ASP A 133 11.96 5.50 12.71
CA ASP A 133 12.68 4.35 13.28
C ASP A 133 11.73 3.39 14.04
N SER A 134 10.67 3.92 14.66
CA SER A 134 9.59 3.15 15.30
C SER A 134 8.43 2.82 14.35
N GLY A 135 8.52 3.26 13.09
CA GLY A 135 7.50 3.08 12.07
C GLY A 135 7.52 1.69 11.45
N THR A 136 6.58 1.44 10.56
CA THR A 136 6.46 0.15 9.86
C THR A 136 6.41 0.38 8.36
N LEU A 137 7.31 -0.28 7.62
CA LEU A 137 7.25 -0.43 6.17
C LEU A 137 6.79 -1.83 5.86
N ALA A 138 5.74 -1.95 5.03
CA ALA A 138 5.18 -3.23 4.60
C ALA A 138 4.76 -3.15 3.13
N GLY A 139 4.41 -4.30 2.56
CA GLY A 139 3.85 -4.34 1.22
C GLY A 139 3.27 -5.70 0.88
N HIS A 140 2.67 -5.80 -0.29
CA HIS A 140 1.93 -6.98 -0.75
C HIS A 140 2.68 -7.79 -1.82
N ASP A 141 2.05 -8.87 -2.28
CA ASP A 141 2.47 -9.75 -3.39
C ASP A 141 3.84 -10.42 -3.22
N TYR A 142 4.29 -10.61 -1.98
CA TYR A 142 5.46 -11.42 -1.69
C TYR A 142 5.09 -12.90 -1.75
N THR A 143 5.74 -13.64 -2.66
CA THR A 143 5.55 -15.10 -2.79
C THR A 143 6.90 -15.77 -2.95
N GLU A 144 7.14 -16.88 -2.22
CA GLU A 144 8.40 -17.64 -2.34
C GLU A 144 8.38 -18.69 -3.45
N SER A 145 7.20 -19.07 -3.91
CA SER A 145 7.04 -20.09 -4.96
C SER A 145 5.84 -19.81 -5.85
N SER A 146 5.86 -20.39 -7.05
CA SER A 146 4.73 -20.45 -7.99
C SER A 146 3.55 -21.31 -7.50
N PHE A 147 3.44 -21.52 -6.18
CA PHE A 147 2.48 -22.47 -5.59
C PHE A 147 1.03 -21.95 -5.61
N PHE A 148 0.83 -20.65 -5.88
CA PHE A 148 -0.51 -20.13 -6.12
C PHE A 148 -0.78 -20.08 -7.62
N PRO A 149 -1.64 -20.97 -8.16
CA PRO A 149 -1.99 -20.94 -9.58
C PRO A 149 -2.57 -19.57 -9.95
N GLY A 150 -1.83 -18.81 -10.76
CA GLY A 150 -2.31 -17.58 -11.39
C GLY A 150 -1.76 -16.25 -10.86
N VAL A 151 -1.08 -16.20 -9.70
CA VAL A 151 -0.56 -14.94 -9.15
C VAL A 151 0.85 -15.15 -8.58
N TYR A 152 1.86 -14.96 -9.41
CA TYR A 152 3.26 -15.01 -9.00
C TYR A 152 3.98 -13.75 -9.46
N PHE A 153 4.46 -12.96 -8.49
CA PHE A 153 5.20 -11.73 -8.75
C PHE A 153 6.66 -11.84 -8.28
N PRO A 154 7.53 -12.54 -9.05
CA PRO A 154 8.93 -12.75 -8.66
C PRO A 154 9.71 -11.44 -8.51
N GLY A 155 9.23 -10.37 -9.13
CA GLY A 155 9.80 -9.04 -9.02
C GLY A 155 9.71 -8.49 -7.59
N VAL A 156 8.58 -8.70 -6.92
CA VAL A 156 8.36 -8.27 -5.53
C VAL A 156 9.31 -9.03 -4.60
N SER A 157 9.28 -10.37 -4.63
CA SER A 157 10.11 -11.19 -3.74
C SER A 157 11.60 -10.92 -3.93
N ARG A 158 12.05 -10.73 -5.18
CA ARG A 158 13.44 -10.36 -5.48
C ARG A 158 13.80 -8.98 -4.93
N ALA A 159 12.90 -7.99 -5.03
CA ALA A 159 13.18 -6.64 -4.55
C ALA A 159 13.25 -6.59 -3.03
N VAL A 160 12.33 -7.24 -2.34
CA VAL A 160 12.29 -7.31 -0.86
C VAL A 160 13.53 -8.04 -0.32
N LYS A 161 13.89 -9.21 -0.87
CA LYS A 161 15.11 -9.93 -0.48
C LYS A 161 16.39 -9.12 -0.71
N GLY A 162 16.42 -8.32 -1.77
CA GLY A 162 17.57 -7.48 -2.13
C GLY A 162 17.63 -6.13 -1.41
N ALA A 163 16.67 -5.81 -0.56
CA ALA A 163 16.57 -4.48 0.07
C ALA A 163 17.48 -4.29 1.29
N GLY A 164 18.13 -5.35 1.78
CA GLY A 164 19.13 -5.27 2.86
C GLY A 164 18.54 -5.06 4.27
N PHE A 165 17.27 -5.39 4.47
CA PHE A 165 16.62 -5.41 5.79
C PHE A 165 16.00 -6.78 6.08
N ASP A 166 15.85 -7.10 7.36
CA ASP A 166 15.08 -8.27 7.80
C ASP A 166 13.57 -8.00 7.71
N PHE A 167 12.80 -9.02 7.34
CA PHE A 167 11.36 -8.93 7.23
C PHE A 167 10.66 -10.22 7.69
N ASN A 168 9.39 -10.07 8.08
CA ASN A 168 8.44 -11.17 8.28
C ASN A 168 7.50 -11.25 7.08
N VAL A 169 6.87 -12.42 6.91
CA VAL A 169 5.82 -12.64 5.90
C VAL A 169 4.55 -13.06 6.62
N ASP A 170 3.44 -12.40 6.29
CA ASP A 170 2.08 -12.81 6.67
C ASP A 170 1.25 -12.95 5.39
N LYS A 171 0.82 -14.19 5.08
CA LYS A 171 0.18 -14.58 3.82
C LYS A 171 1.04 -14.15 2.61
N SER A 172 0.57 -13.20 1.80
CA SER A 172 1.28 -12.62 0.67
C SER A 172 1.88 -11.23 0.96
N SER A 173 1.89 -10.80 2.22
CA SER A 173 2.45 -9.51 2.63
C SER A 173 3.79 -9.68 3.33
N TRP A 174 4.69 -8.72 3.13
CA TRP A 174 5.97 -8.61 3.82
C TRP A 174 5.96 -7.39 4.75
N ILE A 175 6.63 -7.52 5.90
CA ILE A 175 6.71 -6.48 6.94
C ILE A 175 8.16 -6.37 7.38
N LYS A 176 8.79 -5.20 7.17
CA LYS A 176 10.15 -4.92 7.65
C LYS A 176 10.21 -4.99 9.18
N LYS A 177 11.23 -5.69 9.69
CA LYS A 177 11.56 -5.72 11.13
C LYS A 177 12.27 -4.47 11.58
#